data_49a431828c082ac0d579802bd2695caf
#
_entry.id   49a431828c082ac0d579802bd2695caf
#
_cell.length_a   1.000
_cell.length_b   1.000
_cell.length_c   1.000
_cell.angle_alpha   90.00
_cell.angle_beta   90.00
_cell.angle_gamma   90.00
#
_symmetry.space_group_name_H-M   'P 1'
#
loop_
_entity.id
_entity.type
_entity.pdbx_description
1 polymer ?
#
loop_
_entity_poly.entity_id
_entity_poly.type
_entity_poly.pdbx_seq_one_letter_code
_entity_poly.pdbx_strand_id
1 'polypeptide(L)'
;MAQHNELGKEGEEAAANYLIKHGYTIRHRNWFAEKLELDIVAEKDGWLVVVEVKSRSTETFEHPADAITAAKIRRIVMATDAYIHQYAIDMPTRFDVIAALPSPNGYRIEHIEDAFIAPVN
;
A
#
# COMPACT_ATOMS: atom_id res chain seq x y z
N MET A 1 -16.41 -13.20 -6.55
CA MET A 1 -15.86 -12.75 -5.29
C MET A 1 -14.56 -13.46 -4.94
N ALA A 2 -14.56 -14.79 -4.94
CA ALA A 2 -13.35 -15.54 -4.59
C ALA A 2 -12.20 -15.21 -5.54
N GLN A 3 -12.51 -15.15 -6.83
CA GLN A 3 -11.52 -14.88 -7.85
C GLN A 3 -10.90 -13.50 -7.66
N HIS A 4 -11.74 -12.52 -7.37
CA HIS A 4 -11.31 -11.17 -7.14
C HIS A 4 -10.44 -11.07 -5.89
N ASN A 5 -10.85 -11.79 -4.84
CA ASN A 5 -10.10 -11.82 -3.59
C ASN A 5 -8.75 -12.50 -3.77
N GLU A 6 -8.72 -13.54 -4.59
CA GLU A 6 -7.46 -14.25 -4.84
C GLU A 6 -6.47 -13.37 -5.56
N LEU A 7 -6.92 -12.63 -6.57
CA LEU A 7 -6.04 -11.71 -7.27
C LEU A 7 -5.50 -10.66 -6.31
N GLY A 8 -6.37 -10.11 -5.46
CA GLY A 8 -5.94 -9.13 -4.48
C GLY A 8 -4.91 -9.69 -3.50
N LYS A 9 -5.17 -10.91 -3.00
CA LYS A 9 -4.25 -11.54 -2.06
C LYS A 9 -2.90 -11.81 -2.70
N GLU A 10 -2.89 -12.32 -3.93
CA GLU A 10 -1.65 -12.63 -4.61
C GLU A 10 -0.87 -11.36 -4.92
N GLY A 11 -1.57 -10.30 -5.31
CA GLY A 11 -0.92 -9.03 -5.57
C GLY A 11 -0.30 -8.45 -4.31
N GLU A 12 -1.00 -8.54 -3.19
CA GLU A 12 -0.46 -8.06 -1.93
C GLU A 12 0.74 -8.88 -1.49
N GLU A 13 0.68 -10.20 -1.71
CA GLU A 13 1.82 -11.05 -1.38
C GLU A 13 3.03 -10.67 -2.21
N ALA A 14 2.82 -10.46 -3.51
CA ALA A 14 3.89 -10.04 -4.39
C ALA A 14 4.47 -8.70 -3.97
N ALA A 15 3.61 -7.76 -3.57
CA ALA A 15 4.06 -6.45 -3.11
C ALA A 15 4.88 -6.57 -1.83
N ALA A 16 4.42 -7.39 -0.88
CA ALA A 16 5.14 -7.58 0.37
C ALA A 16 6.51 -8.19 0.14
N ASN A 17 6.56 -9.22 -0.72
CA ASN A 17 7.84 -9.87 -1.04
C ASN A 17 8.80 -8.90 -1.72
N TYR A 18 8.28 -8.07 -2.62
CA TYR A 18 9.08 -7.04 -3.27
C TYR A 18 9.68 -6.09 -2.24
N LEU A 19 8.84 -5.62 -1.30
CA LEU A 19 9.31 -4.69 -0.29
C LEU A 19 10.39 -5.30 0.59
N ILE A 20 10.19 -6.55 1.00
CA ILE A 20 11.20 -7.23 1.83
C ILE A 20 12.51 -7.34 1.08
N LYS A 21 12.47 -7.69 -0.20
CA LYS A 21 13.67 -7.78 -1.01
C LYS A 21 14.40 -6.45 -1.11
N HIS A 22 13.66 -5.34 -1.02
CA HIS A 22 14.24 -4.01 -1.18
C HIS A 22 14.54 -3.35 0.15
N GLY A 23 14.60 -4.14 1.23
CA GLY A 23 15.08 -3.64 2.50
C GLY A 23 14.02 -3.06 3.42
N TYR A 24 12.74 -3.26 3.09
CA TYR A 24 11.65 -2.82 3.96
C TYR A 24 11.38 -3.88 5.01
N THR A 25 11.01 -3.43 6.20
CA THR A 25 10.53 -4.31 7.26
C THR A 25 9.02 -4.18 7.31
N ILE A 26 8.32 -5.27 7.10
CA ILE A 26 6.85 -5.26 7.14
C ILE A 26 6.39 -5.26 8.59
N ARG A 27 5.58 -4.27 8.96
CA ARG A 27 5.01 -4.22 10.29
C ARG A 27 3.66 -4.92 10.36
N HIS A 28 2.77 -4.60 9.42
CA HIS A 28 1.43 -5.18 9.36
C HIS A 28 0.97 -5.29 7.92
N ARG A 29 0.13 -6.27 7.67
CA ARG A 29 -0.57 -6.43 6.41
C ARG A 29 -2.05 -6.52 6.72
N ASN A 30 -2.87 -5.87 5.87
CA ASN A 30 -4.32 -5.90 6.04
C ASN A 30 -4.71 -5.48 7.46
N TRP A 31 -4.24 -4.31 7.85
CA TRP A 31 -4.52 -3.78 9.16
C TRP A 31 -5.83 -3.01 9.14
N PHE A 32 -6.65 -3.22 10.14
CA PHE A 32 -7.99 -2.60 10.20
C PHE A 32 -8.14 -1.76 11.45
N ALA A 33 -8.86 -0.65 11.32
CA ALA A 33 -9.37 0.14 12.42
C ALA A 33 -10.80 0.48 12.09
N GLU A 34 -11.74 -0.18 12.74
CA GLU A 34 -13.16 -0.05 12.43
C GLU A 34 -13.38 -0.39 10.95
N LYS A 35 -13.82 0.59 10.16
CA LYS A 35 -14.07 0.35 8.74
C LYS A 35 -12.93 0.80 7.84
N LEU A 36 -11.81 1.20 8.44
CA LEU A 36 -10.65 1.67 7.69
C LEU A 36 -9.64 0.55 7.57
N GLU A 37 -8.91 0.55 6.48
CA GLU A 37 -7.95 -0.53 6.20
C GLU A 37 -6.67 0.04 5.62
N LEU A 38 -5.53 -0.54 6.02
CA LEU A 38 -4.25 -0.30 5.40
C LEU A 38 -3.74 -1.62 4.82
N ASP A 39 -3.32 -1.60 3.56
CA ASP A 39 -2.88 -2.81 2.90
C ASP A 39 -1.57 -3.31 3.47
N ILE A 40 -0.56 -2.45 3.51
CA ILE A 40 0.76 -2.79 4.06
C ILE A 40 1.29 -1.59 4.82
N VAL A 41 1.82 -1.84 6.00
CA VAL A 41 2.55 -0.83 6.76
C VAL A 41 3.96 -1.36 6.97
N ALA A 42 4.95 -0.58 6.57
CA ALA A 42 6.34 -1.01 6.61
C ALA A 42 7.23 0.09 7.14
N GLU A 43 8.50 -0.23 7.38
CA GLU A 43 9.51 0.73 7.79
C GLU A 43 10.71 0.61 6.88
N LYS A 44 11.31 1.74 6.59
CA LYS A 44 12.59 1.76 5.91
C LYS A 44 13.29 3.08 6.19
N ASP A 45 14.56 3.00 6.59
CA ASP A 45 15.43 4.16 6.78
C ASP A 45 14.82 5.21 7.70
N GLY A 46 14.13 4.76 8.74
CA GLY A 46 13.53 5.66 9.72
C GLY A 46 12.20 6.24 9.33
N TRP A 47 11.60 5.76 8.23
CA TRP A 47 10.29 6.19 7.77
C TRP A 47 9.25 5.10 8.02
N LEU A 48 8.06 5.53 8.42
CA LEU A 48 6.89 4.66 8.35
C LEU A 48 6.35 4.78 6.93
N VAL A 49 6.26 3.66 6.23
CA VAL A 49 5.84 3.66 4.83
C VAL A 49 4.52 2.92 4.73
N VAL A 50 3.47 3.65 4.37
CA VAL A 50 2.14 3.09 4.20
C VAL A 50 1.94 2.85 2.72
N VAL A 51 1.70 1.60 2.35
CA VAL A 51 1.67 1.18 0.95
C VAL A 51 0.26 0.74 0.57
N GLU A 52 -0.29 1.39 -0.42
CA GLU A 52 -1.55 0.97 -1.03
C GLU A 52 -1.23 0.09 -2.23
N VAL A 53 -1.82 -1.10 -2.26
CA VAL A 53 -1.54 -2.07 -3.31
C VAL A 53 -2.70 -2.09 -4.29
N LYS A 54 -2.38 -1.96 -5.57
CA LYS A 54 -3.34 -2.05 -6.66
C LYS A 54 -3.00 -3.27 -7.50
N SER A 55 -3.89 -4.27 -7.49
CA SER A 55 -3.72 -5.47 -8.30
C SER A 55 -4.54 -5.29 -9.58
N ARG A 56 -3.90 -5.48 -10.71
CA ARG A 56 -4.55 -5.30 -12.01
C ARG A 56 -4.28 -6.51 -12.89
N SER A 57 -5.28 -6.89 -13.66
CA SER A 57 -5.12 -7.97 -14.61
C SER A 57 -4.59 -7.47 -15.95
N THR A 58 -4.66 -6.15 -16.20
CA THR A 58 -4.15 -5.55 -17.43
C THR A 58 -3.49 -4.22 -17.10
N GLU A 59 -2.67 -3.74 -18.03
CA GLU A 59 -2.02 -2.45 -17.88
C GLU A 59 -2.90 -1.37 -18.47
N THR A 60 -3.95 -1.03 -17.75
CA THR A 60 -4.90 -0.04 -18.24
C THR A 60 -4.64 1.35 -17.69
N PHE A 61 -3.70 1.50 -16.77
CA PHE A 61 -3.37 2.80 -16.22
C PHE A 61 -2.11 3.34 -16.84
N GLU A 62 -2.08 4.65 -17.04
CA GLU A 62 -0.85 5.31 -17.41
C GLU A 62 0.08 5.42 -16.22
N HIS A 63 -0.51 5.59 -15.04
CA HIS A 63 0.29 5.80 -13.83
C HIS A 63 -0.47 5.19 -12.65
N PRO A 64 0.17 4.33 -11.84
CA PRO A 64 -0.53 3.69 -10.72
C PRO A 64 -1.16 4.66 -9.74
N ALA A 65 -0.51 5.80 -9.48
CA ALA A 65 -1.03 6.77 -8.52
C ALA A 65 -2.35 7.38 -8.99
N ASP A 66 -2.60 7.38 -10.30
CA ASP A 66 -3.83 7.94 -10.84
C ASP A 66 -5.04 7.08 -10.51
N ALA A 67 -4.82 5.86 -10.03
CA ALA A 67 -5.91 4.97 -9.65
C ALA A 67 -6.43 5.25 -8.25
N ILE A 68 -5.80 6.18 -7.51
CA ILE A 68 -6.17 6.46 -6.14
C ILE A 68 -7.05 7.71 -6.11
N THR A 69 -8.30 7.55 -5.68
CA THR A 69 -9.21 8.69 -5.59
C THR A 69 -8.93 9.54 -4.36
N ALA A 70 -9.40 10.78 -4.38
CA ALA A 70 -9.27 11.65 -3.22
C ALA A 70 -9.95 11.04 -1.99
N ALA A 71 -11.09 10.39 -2.17
CA ALA A 71 -11.78 9.75 -1.06
C ALA A 71 -10.95 8.62 -0.47
N LYS A 72 -10.29 7.83 -1.32
CA LYS A 72 -9.44 6.75 -0.85
C LYS A 72 -8.25 7.31 -0.08
N ILE A 73 -7.64 8.37 -0.59
CA ILE A 73 -6.52 9.02 0.10
C ILE A 73 -6.94 9.46 1.50
N ARG A 74 -8.11 10.08 1.61
CA ARG A 74 -8.58 10.53 2.93
C ARG A 74 -8.75 9.35 3.89
N ARG A 75 -9.28 8.22 3.39
CA ARG A 75 -9.46 7.05 4.24
C ARG A 75 -8.12 6.46 4.66
N ILE A 76 -7.15 6.42 3.75
CA ILE A 76 -5.81 5.94 4.08
C ILE A 76 -5.17 6.82 5.15
N VAL A 77 -5.30 8.13 5.01
CA VAL A 77 -4.73 9.06 5.97
C VAL A 77 -5.38 8.89 7.34
N MET A 78 -6.70 8.73 7.38
CA MET A 78 -7.39 8.49 8.64
C MET A 78 -6.95 7.18 9.29
N ALA A 79 -6.82 6.13 8.50
CA ALA A 79 -6.37 4.84 9.02
C ALA A 79 -4.93 4.95 9.54
N THR A 80 -4.10 5.69 8.83
CA THR A 80 -2.71 5.89 9.23
C THR A 80 -2.63 6.65 10.55
N ASP A 81 -3.48 7.65 10.72
CA ASP A 81 -3.51 8.39 11.98
C ASP A 81 -3.87 7.47 13.14
N ALA A 82 -4.86 6.59 12.94
CA ALA A 82 -5.23 5.62 13.96
C ALA A 82 -4.07 4.66 14.26
N TYR A 83 -3.36 4.24 13.22
CA TYR A 83 -2.21 3.35 13.37
C TYR A 83 -1.11 4.02 14.20
N ILE A 84 -0.79 5.25 13.84
CA ILE A 84 0.25 6.01 14.54
C ILE A 84 -0.08 6.14 16.01
N HIS A 85 -1.33 6.43 16.33
CA HIS A 85 -1.74 6.55 17.72
C HIS A 85 -1.70 5.23 18.46
N GLN A 86 -2.18 4.17 17.82
CA GLN A 86 -2.25 2.87 18.47
C GLN A 86 -0.88 2.33 18.82
N TYR A 87 0.09 2.53 17.95
CA TYR A 87 1.42 1.96 18.13
C TYR A 87 2.46 3.00 18.55
N ALA A 88 2.01 4.21 18.89
CA ALA A 88 2.90 5.28 19.37
C ALA A 88 4.08 5.49 18.41
N ILE A 89 3.78 5.62 17.13
CA ILE A 89 4.80 5.78 16.10
C ILE A 89 5.41 7.17 16.21
N ASP A 90 6.74 7.21 16.15
CA ASP A 90 7.48 8.46 16.24
C ASP A 90 8.37 8.64 15.01
N MET A 91 7.88 8.20 13.86
CA MET A 91 8.59 8.29 12.60
C MET A 91 7.82 9.16 11.64
N PRO A 92 8.50 9.87 10.73
CA PRO A 92 7.78 10.51 9.64
C PRO A 92 7.14 9.47 8.75
N THR A 93 6.07 9.84 8.07
CA THR A 93 5.27 8.92 7.30
C THR A 93 5.37 9.25 5.81
N ARG A 94 5.51 8.19 5.00
CA ARG A 94 5.52 8.30 3.55
C ARG A 94 4.42 7.39 3.01
N PHE A 95 3.70 7.88 1.99
CA PHE A 95 2.62 7.12 1.37
C PHE A 95 3.05 6.67 -0.01
N ASP A 96 3.06 5.36 -0.22
CA ASP A 96 3.49 4.76 -1.48
C ASP A 96 2.35 3.99 -2.12
N VAL A 97 2.44 3.80 -3.43
CA VAL A 97 1.52 2.96 -4.17
C VAL A 97 2.33 1.91 -4.90
N ILE A 98 1.89 0.66 -4.81
CA ILE A 98 2.47 -0.42 -5.59
C ILE A 98 1.38 -0.98 -6.49
N ALA A 99 1.67 -1.07 -7.77
CA ALA A 99 0.82 -1.77 -8.73
C ALA A 99 1.42 -3.14 -8.98
N ALA A 100 0.61 -4.18 -8.79
CA ALA A 100 1.02 -5.55 -9.01
C ALA A 100 0.28 -6.08 -10.23
N LEU A 101 1.04 -6.40 -11.29
CA LEU A 101 0.48 -6.88 -12.55
C LEU A 101 0.94 -8.30 -12.81
N PRO A 102 0.01 -9.23 -13.03
CA PRO A 102 0.40 -10.60 -13.35
C PRO A 102 1.27 -10.63 -14.61
N SER A 103 2.27 -11.50 -14.58
CA SER A 103 3.14 -11.71 -15.72
C SER A 103 3.44 -13.19 -15.83
N PRO A 104 4.05 -13.63 -16.94
CA PRO A 104 4.30 -15.06 -17.11
C PRO A 104 5.12 -15.69 -15.99
N ASN A 105 5.98 -14.91 -15.34
CA ASN A 105 6.87 -15.42 -14.31
C ASN A 105 6.49 -14.92 -12.93
N GLY A 106 5.22 -14.53 -12.72
CA GLY A 106 4.78 -14.06 -11.43
C GLY A 106 4.11 -12.71 -11.56
N TYR A 107 4.68 -11.70 -10.92
CA TYR A 107 4.10 -10.35 -10.93
C TYR A 107 5.15 -9.34 -11.30
N ARG A 108 4.74 -8.37 -12.11
CA ARG A 108 5.54 -7.18 -12.36
C ARG A 108 5.10 -6.12 -11.37
N ILE A 109 6.05 -5.56 -10.66
CA ILE A 109 5.78 -4.58 -9.62
C ILE A 109 6.19 -3.20 -10.11
N GLU A 110 5.27 -2.25 -9.98
CA GLU A 110 5.59 -0.84 -10.20
C GLU A 110 5.39 -0.13 -8.88
N HIS A 111 6.44 0.47 -8.38
CA HIS A 111 6.44 1.08 -7.05
C HIS A 111 6.60 2.59 -7.19
N ILE A 112 5.61 3.32 -6.73
CA ILE A 112 5.63 4.78 -6.72
C ILE A 112 5.83 5.23 -5.29
N GLU A 113 7.02 5.73 -5.01
CA GLU A 113 7.33 6.24 -3.68
C GLU A 113 6.77 7.64 -3.54
N ASP A 114 6.29 7.95 -2.34
CA ASP A 114 5.78 9.28 -2.03
C ASP A 114 4.71 9.68 -3.03
N ALA A 115 3.76 8.78 -3.21
CA ALA A 115 2.77 8.89 -4.28
C ALA A 115 1.76 10.00 -4.03
N PHE A 116 1.50 10.34 -2.77
CA PHE A 116 0.60 11.44 -2.44
C PHE A 116 0.94 11.96 -1.05
N ILE A 117 0.42 13.14 -0.76
CA ILE A 117 0.66 13.82 0.50
C ILE A 117 -0.66 13.85 1.26
N ALA A 118 -0.58 13.74 2.59
CA ALA A 118 -1.77 13.84 3.40
C ALA A 118 -2.40 15.22 3.18
N PRO A 119 -3.73 15.26 2.94
CA PRO A 119 -4.39 16.56 2.78
C PRO A 119 -4.25 17.39 4.05
N VAL A 120 -4.06 18.67 3.88
CA VAL A 120 -4.00 19.59 5.00
C VAL A 120 -5.43 19.99 5.29
N ASN A 121 -5.89 19.61 6.41
CA ASN A 121 -7.24 19.74 6.91
C ASN A 121 -8.29 19.37 5.93
#